data_6c410edfdf6c3290ae532a6de6399856
#
_entry.id   6c410edfdf6c3290ae532a6de6399856
#
_cell.length_a   1.000
_cell.length_b   1.000
_cell.length_c   1.000
_cell.angle_alpha   90.00
_cell.angle_beta   90.00
_cell.angle_gamma   90.00
#
_symmetry.space_group_name_H-M   'P 1'
#
loop_
_entity.id
_entity.type
_entity.pdbx_description
1 polymer ?
#
loop_
_entity_poly.entity_id
_entity_poly.type
_entity_poly.pdbx_seq_one_letter_code
_entity_poly.pdbx_strand_id
1 'polypeptide(L)' 'MVIGGYSMKDEQFNGERCITVKQHESGWSFFLQGDAAQDFCREWEIFKLTTCGLSFGDFLYENDYNLWLQ' A
#
# COMPACT_ATOMS: atom_id res chain seq x y z
N MET A 1 0.83 1.03 10.49
CA MET A 1 -0.63 1.21 10.38
C MET A 1 -1.26 -0.09 9.94
N VAL A 2 -2.35 -0.46 10.57
CA VAL A 2 -3.09 -1.68 10.23
C VAL A 2 -4.38 -1.27 9.53
N ILE A 3 -4.64 -1.83 8.37
CA ILE A 3 -5.82 -1.51 7.56
C ILE A 3 -6.42 -2.83 7.05
N GLY A 4 -7.56 -3.24 7.63
CA GLY A 4 -8.37 -4.35 7.08
C GLY A 4 -7.61 -5.60 6.66
N GLY A 5 -6.81 -6.19 7.53
CA GLY A 5 -6.04 -7.40 7.20
C GLY A 5 -4.68 -7.15 6.57
N TYR A 6 -4.27 -5.88 6.48
CA TYR A 6 -2.97 -5.47 5.96
C TYR A 6 -2.25 -4.59 6.96
N SER A 7 -0.93 -4.60 6.92
CA SER A 7 -0.09 -3.63 7.62
C SER A 7 0.66 -2.80 6.60
N MET A 8 0.74 -1.50 6.83
CA MET A 8 1.50 -0.60 5.98
C MET A 8 2.49 0.17 6.84
N LYS A 9 3.76 0.11 6.48
CA LYS A 9 4.82 0.91 7.08
C LYS A 9 5.24 1.99 6.11
N ASP A 10 5.23 3.23 6.58
CA ASP A 10 5.66 4.39 5.81
C ASP A 10 6.88 4.98 6.52
N GLU A 11 8.05 4.76 5.98
CA GLU A 11 9.31 5.17 6.59
C GLU A 11 10.12 6.00 5.62
N GLN A 12 11.06 6.78 6.15
CA GLN A 12 12.08 7.46 5.34
C GLN A 12 13.43 6.84 5.62
N PHE A 13 14.14 6.51 4.56
CA PHE A 13 15.47 5.91 4.66
C PHE A 13 16.39 6.60 3.67
N ASN A 14 17.45 7.22 4.15
CA ASN A 14 18.41 7.99 3.32
C ASN A 14 17.72 9.05 2.46
N GLY A 15 16.68 9.70 3.03
CA GLY A 15 15.94 10.74 2.32
C GLY A 15 14.89 10.25 1.35
N GLU A 16 14.75 8.94 1.18
CA GLU A 16 13.74 8.36 0.31
C GLU A 16 12.59 7.79 1.12
N ARG A 17 11.39 7.91 0.57
CA ARG A 17 10.20 7.31 1.17
C ARG A 17 10.16 5.83 0.85
N CYS A 18 9.90 5.03 1.88
CA CYS A 18 9.83 3.57 1.75
C CYS A 18 8.49 3.09 2.30
N ILE A 19 7.78 2.30 1.51
CA ILE A 19 6.49 1.74 1.91
C ILE A 19 6.60 0.22 1.89
N THR A 20 6.23 -0.42 3.00
CA THR A 20 6.12 -1.86 3.08
C THR A 20 4.66 -2.21 3.36
N VAL A 21 4.08 -3.07 2.54
CA VAL A 21 2.72 -3.57 2.74
C VAL A 21 2.79 -5.07 2.96
N LYS A 22 2.14 -5.54 4.02
CA LYS A 22 2.09 -6.95 4.36
C LYS A 22 0.65 -7.41 4.48
N GLN A 23 0.33 -8.51 3.83
CA GLN A 23 -0.97 -9.16 3.96
C GLN A 23 -0.90 -10.15 5.12
N HIS A 24 -1.74 -9.96 6.13
CA HIS A 24 -1.67 -10.77 7.36
C HIS A 24 -2.02 -12.24 7.11
N GLU A 25 -3.01 -12.48 6.27
CA GLU A 25 -3.49 -13.84 6.03
C GLU A 25 -2.44 -14.74 5.41
N SER A 26 -1.74 -14.25 4.40
CA SER A 26 -0.73 -15.02 3.68
C SER A 26 0.69 -14.84 4.23
N GLY A 27 0.94 -13.71 4.91
CA GLY A 27 2.27 -13.29 5.28
C GLY A 27 3.06 -12.70 4.13
N TRP A 28 2.47 -12.60 2.94
CA TRP A 28 3.12 -12.00 1.78
C TRP A 28 3.23 -10.50 1.94
N SER A 29 4.23 -9.93 1.32
CA SER A 29 4.46 -8.49 1.40
C SER A 29 5.04 -7.97 0.10
N PHE A 30 5.01 -6.64 -0.06
CA PHE A 30 5.77 -5.97 -1.11
C PHE A 30 6.37 -4.68 -0.55
N PHE A 31 7.36 -4.17 -1.25
CA PHE A 31 8.12 -3.01 -0.84
C PHE A 31 8.22 -2.03 -2.01
N LEU A 32 7.99 -0.75 -1.72
CA LEU A 32 8.11 0.33 -2.67
C LEU A 32 9.07 1.38 -2.11
N GLN A 33 9.82 2.04 -2.99
CA GLN A 33 10.82 3.02 -2.60
C GLN A 33 10.82 4.18 -3.58
N GLY A 34 11.13 5.39 -3.07
CA GLY A 34 11.26 6.58 -3.89
C GLY A 34 9.97 7.00 -4.55
N ASP A 35 10.01 7.26 -5.84
CA ASP A 35 8.84 7.74 -6.60
C ASP A 35 7.68 6.75 -6.58
N ALA A 36 7.98 5.46 -6.64
CA ALA A 36 6.95 4.44 -6.58
C ALA A 36 6.19 4.48 -5.25
N ALA A 37 6.92 4.69 -4.14
CA ALA A 37 6.29 4.82 -2.83
C ALA A 37 5.44 6.08 -2.73
N GLN A 38 5.91 7.19 -3.28
CA GLN A 38 5.15 8.43 -3.28
C GLN A 38 3.89 8.31 -4.12
N ASP A 39 3.98 7.69 -5.29
CA ASP A 39 2.82 7.47 -6.16
C ASP A 39 1.79 6.57 -5.49
N PHE A 40 2.23 5.52 -4.83
CA PHE A 40 1.35 4.63 -4.09
C PHE A 40 0.55 5.39 -3.02
N CYS A 41 1.24 6.22 -2.23
CA CYS A 41 0.59 6.98 -1.18
C CYS A 41 -0.40 7.99 -1.73
N ARG A 42 -0.04 8.67 -2.82
CA ARG A 42 -0.92 9.62 -3.47
C ARG A 42 -2.18 8.94 -4.01
N GLU A 43 -2.01 7.80 -4.67
CA GLU A 43 -3.14 7.04 -5.20
C GLU A 43 -4.05 6.54 -4.09
N TRP A 44 -3.47 6.09 -2.98
CA TRP A 44 -4.25 5.65 -1.82
C TRP A 44 -5.07 6.79 -1.23
N GLU A 45 -4.48 7.99 -1.09
CA GLU A 45 -5.21 9.15 -0.59
C GLU A 45 -6.37 9.53 -1.50
N ILE A 46 -6.15 9.52 -2.81
CA ILE A 46 -7.21 9.80 -3.78
C ILE A 46 -8.31 8.75 -3.68
N PHE A 47 -7.93 7.49 -3.59
CA PHE A 47 -8.88 6.38 -3.49
C PHE A 47 -9.78 6.52 -2.25
N LYS A 48 -9.19 6.87 -1.11
CA LYS A 48 -9.95 7.09 0.12
C LYS A 48 -10.99 8.20 -0.02
N LEU A 49 -10.63 9.25 -0.75
CA LEU A 49 -11.50 10.41 -0.92
C LEU A 49 -12.60 10.18 -1.95
N THR A 50 -12.34 9.38 -2.97
CA THR A 50 -13.24 9.23 -4.10
C THR A 50 -14.07 7.95 -4.09
N THR A 51 -13.67 6.96 -3.30
CA THR A 51 -14.31 5.65 -3.31
C THR A 51 -14.79 5.30 -1.90
N CYS A 52 -16.08 5.46 -1.70
CA CYS A 52 -16.69 5.17 -0.40
C CYS A 52 -17.05 3.68 -0.29
N GLY A 53 -16.72 3.08 0.86
CA GLY A 53 -17.13 1.70 1.16
C GLY A 53 -16.20 0.61 0.65
N LEU A 54 -15.12 0.96 -0.05
CA LEU A 54 -14.13 -0.03 -0.49
C LEU A 54 -12.96 -0.08 0.48
N SER A 55 -12.31 -1.25 0.53
CA SER A 55 -11.23 -1.53 1.47
C SER A 55 -9.86 -1.26 0.84
N PHE A 56 -8.81 -1.31 1.69
CA PHE A 56 -7.43 -1.25 1.22
C PHE A 56 -7.11 -2.41 0.26
N GLY A 57 -7.68 -3.59 0.52
CA GLY A 57 -7.52 -4.73 -0.39
C GLY A 57 -8.09 -4.45 -1.77
N ASP A 58 -9.25 -3.78 -1.83
CA ASP A 58 -9.84 -3.38 -3.10
C ASP A 58 -8.94 -2.41 -3.85
N PHE A 59 -8.33 -1.46 -3.13
CA PHE A 59 -7.38 -0.52 -3.72
C PHE A 59 -6.19 -1.26 -4.34
N LEU A 60 -5.61 -2.20 -3.62
CA LEU A 60 -4.49 -2.99 -4.12
C LEU A 60 -4.87 -3.75 -5.38
N TYR A 61 -6.04 -4.37 -5.36
CA TYR A 61 -6.53 -5.17 -6.48
C TYR A 61 -6.76 -4.32 -7.72
N GLU A 62 -7.42 -3.17 -7.58
CA GLU A 62 -7.75 -2.31 -8.71
C GLU A 62 -6.53 -1.70 -9.37
N ASN A 63 -5.45 -1.52 -8.64
CA ASN A 63 -4.21 -0.93 -9.15
C ASN A 63 -3.13 -1.99 -9.40
N ASP A 64 -3.49 -3.28 -9.38
CA ASP A 64 -2.60 -4.41 -9.63
C ASP A 64 -1.45 -4.55 -8.62
N TYR A 65 -1.52 -3.85 -7.50
CA TYR A 65 -0.51 -4.01 -6.45
C TYR A 65 -0.56 -5.38 -5.79
N ASN A 66 -1.72 -6.04 -5.83
CA ASN A 66 -1.86 -7.39 -5.30
C ASN A 66 -0.93 -8.38 -6.00
N LEU A 67 -0.53 -8.10 -7.25
CA LEU A 67 0.39 -8.95 -8.00
C LEU A 67 1.82 -8.87 -7.46
N TRP A 68 2.13 -7.86 -6.67
CA TRP A 68 3.45 -7.66 -6.07
C TRP A 68 3.62 -8.42 -4.77
N LEU A 69 2.54 -8.93 -4.19
CA LEU A 69 2.59 -9.69 -2.93
C LEU A 69 3.27 -11.04 -3.17
N GLN A 70 4.29 -11.31 -2.38
CA GLN A 70 5.07 -12.55 -2.48
C GLN A 70 5.48 -13.08 -1.11
#